data_acb7880005046863d9ca875b0158c337
#
_entry.id   acb7880005046863d9ca875b0158c337
#
_cell.length_a   1.000
_cell.length_b   1.000
_cell.length_c   1.000
_cell.angle_alpha   90.00
_cell.angle_beta   90.00
_cell.angle_gamma   90.00
#
_symmetry.space_group_name_H-M   'P 1'
#
loop_
_entity.id
_entity.type
_entity.pdbx_description
1 polymer ?
#
loop_
_entity_poly.entity_id
_entity_poly.type
_entity_poly.pdbx_seq_one_letter_code
_entity_poly.pdbx_strand_id
1 'polypeptide(L)'
;IYGVTESAARLAASMTKTRSVGVIGTQATVKSGAYEAHIRAIDPGVHVVSRACPLFVPLVENGIAPDDIVAETVCSRYMEAFDGKNIDALIMGCTHYPVYRPALEKRLPGVRMIDVGEALAEALRPLFAESRGTGAVEYYVTERSAAFDEIVRVMDPSLDPAAIRVENAFIQ
;
A
#
# COMPACT_ATOMS: atom_id res chain seq x y z
N ILE A 1 -11.26 -11.13 -12.77
CA ILE A 1 -10.00 -10.49 -12.32
C ILE A 1 -10.37 -9.41 -11.32
N TYR A 2 -9.70 -9.39 -10.17
CA TYR A 2 -9.90 -8.38 -9.14
C TYR A 2 -8.65 -7.50 -9.06
N GLY A 3 -8.83 -6.19 -9.06
CA GLY A 3 -7.75 -5.22 -9.04
C GLY A 3 -7.61 -4.54 -7.67
N VAL A 4 -6.38 -4.41 -7.18
CA VAL A 4 -6.07 -3.72 -5.92
C VAL A 4 -6.52 -2.24 -5.95
N THR A 5 -6.40 -1.58 -7.10
CA THR A 5 -6.73 -0.16 -7.28
C THR A 5 -8.21 0.11 -7.07
N GLU A 6 -9.08 -0.73 -7.68
CA GLU A 6 -10.54 -0.59 -7.55
C GLU A 6 -11.00 -0.84 -6.12
N SER A 7 -10.48 -1.91 -5.48
CA SER A 7 -10.85 -2.27 -4.11
C SER A 7 -10.50 -1.16 -3.12
N ALA A 8 -9.28 -0.60 -3.21
CA ALA A 8 -8.86 0.49 -2.34
C ALA A 8 -9.63 1.79 -2.62
N ALA A 9 -9.93 2.11 -3.88
CA ALA A 9 -10.73 3.27 -4.26
C ALA A 9 -12.17 3.16 -3.71
N ARG A 10 -12.78 1.98 -3.81
CA ARG A 10 -14.11 1.70 -3.25
C ARG A 10 -14.13 1.86 -1.74
N LEU A 11 -13.13 1.30 -1.05
CA LEU A 11 -13.00 1.43 0.39
C LEU A 11 -12.86 2.90 0.80
N ALA A 12 -11.96 3.65 0.17
CA ALA A 12 -11.72 5.06 0.45
C ALA A 12 -12.99 5.91 0.24
N ALA A 13 -13.69 5.73 -0.89
CA ALA A 13 -14.92 6.46 -1.19
C ALA A 13 -16.05 6.16 -0.18
N SER A 14 -16.15 4.91 0.31
CA SER A 14 -17.16 4.52 1.29
C SER A 14 -16.88 5.03 2.71
N MET A 15 -15.61 5.30 3.03
CA MET A 15 -15.18 5.64 4.39
C MET A 15 -15.03 7.14 4.64
N THR A 16 -14.67 7.91 3.59
CA THR A 16 -14.41 9.33 3.76
C THR A 16 -15.66 10.08 4.24
N LYS A 17 -15.48 10.87 5.29
CA LYS A 17 -16.51 11.77 5.83
C LYS A 17 -16.29 13.20 5.36
N THR A 18 -15.03 13.55 5.11
CA THR A 18 -14.66 14.90 4.62
C THR A 18 -14.84 15.04 3.12
N ARG A 19 -15.07 13.92 2.40
CA ARG A 19 -15.08 13.84 0.94
C ARG A 19 -13.74 14.29 0.33
N SER A 20 -12.64 14.09 1.06
CA SER A 20 -11.29 14.40 0.62
C SER A 20 -10.37 13.21 0.93
N VAL A 21 -9.81 12.61 -0.11
CA VAL A 21 -8.99 11.40 -0.04
C VAL A 21 -7.59 11.71 -0.58
N GLY A 22 -6.57 11.31 0.19
CA GLY A 22 -5.18 11.32 -0.26
C GLY A 22 -4.83 10.03 -0.99
N VAL A 23 -3.94 10.12 -1.96
CA VAL A 23 -3.33 8.97 -2.63
C VAL A 23 -1.83 9.19 -2.71
N ILE A 24 -1.06 8.25 -2.18
CA ILE A 24 0.38 8.18 -2.42
C ILE A 24 0.69 6.98 -3.31
N GLY A 25 1.65 7.14 -4.21
CA GLY A 25 2.03 6.08 -5.15
C GLY A 25 3.36 6.37 -5.83
N THR A 26 3.78 5.44 -6.68
CA THR A 26 4.91 5.69 -7.58
C THR A 26 4.55 6.77 -8.61
N GLN A 27 5.54 7.32 -9.30
CA GLN A 27 5.28 8.28 -10.38
C GLN A 27 4.33 7.72 -11.45
N ALA A 28 4.51 6.45 -11.81
CA ALA A 28 3.65 5.78 -12.78
C ALA A 28 2.21 5.65 -12.27
N THR A 29 2.03 5.24 -11.01
CA THR A 29 0.72 5.11 -10.36
C THR A 29 -0.02 6.45 -10.33
N VAL A 30 0.64 7.50 -9.88
CA VAL A 30 0.01 8.84 -9.80
C VAL A 30 -0.29 9.38 -11.21
N LYS A 31 0.64 9.23 -12.15
CA LYS A 31 0.46 9.69 -13.54
C LYS A 31 -0.69 8.97 -14.25
N SER A 32 -0.97 7.72 -13.90
CA SER A 32 -2.08 6.96 -14.51
C SER A 32 -3.46 7.54 -14.17
N GLY A 33 -3.60 8.24 -13.04
CA GLY A 33 -4.89 8.75 -12.55
C GLY A 33 -5.90 7.66 -12.17
N ALA A 34 -5.48 6.40 -12.09
CA ALA A 34 -6.40 5.27 -11.93
C ALA A 34 -7.23 5.34 -10.63
N TYR A 35 -6.60 5.70 -9.50
CA TYR A 35 -7.32 5.86 -8.23
C TYR A 35 -8.37 6.97 -8.30
N GLU A 36 -8.01 8.12 -8.87
CA GLU A 36 -8.93 9.23 -9.06
C GLU A 36 -10.09 8.86 -9.96
N ALA A 37 -9.82 8.16 -11.07
CA ALA A 37 -10.87 7.69 -11.99
C ALA A 37 -11.83 6.72 -11.30
N HIS A 38 -11.34 5.75 -10.53
CA HIS A 38 -12.19 4.81 -9.79
C HIS A 38 -13.01 5.49 -8.68
N ILE A 39 -12.38 6.38 -7.90
CA ILE A 39 -13.09 7.13 -6.84
C ILE A 39 -14.19 8.00 -7.47
N ARG A 40 -13.88 8.74 -8.54
CA ARG A 40 -14.84 9.60 -9.23
C ARG A 40 -16.00 8.82 -9.87
N ALA A 41 -15.75 7.60 -10.33
CA ALA A 41 -16.81 6.73 -10.85
C ALA A 41 -17.78 6.26 -9.78
N ILE A 42 -17.34 6.18 -8.51
CA ILE A 42 -18.15 5.78 -7.35
C ILE A 42 -18.88 7.00 -6.76
N ASP A 43 -18.14 8.06 -6.49
CA ASP A 43 -18.67 9.33 -5.98
C ASP A 43 -17.93 10.53 -6.61
N PRO A 44 -18.55 11.20 -7.59
CA PRO A 44 -17.94 12.36 -8.28
C PRO A 44 -17.65 13.54 -7.35
N GLY A 45 -18.25 13.58 -6.17
CA GLY A 45 -18.06 14.67 -5.21
C GLY A 45 -16.90 14.45 -4.26
N VAL A 46 -16.18 13.33 -4.35
CA VAL A 46 -14.95 13.11 -3.57
C VAL A 46 -13.78 13.80 -4.25
N HIS A 47 -13.10 14.68 -3.51
CA HIS A 47 -11.88 15.31 -3.95
C HIS A 47 -10.68 14.39 -3.69
N VAL A 48 -9.84 14.19 -4.70
CA VAL A 48 -8.64 13.34 -4.59
C VAL A 48 -7.39 14.20 -4.72
N VAL A 49 -6.49 14.06 -3.74
CA VAL A 49 -5.16 14.68 -3.75
C VAL A 49 -4.13 13.58 -3.91
N SER A 50 -3.38 13.59 -5.01
CA SER A 50 -2.39 12.56 -5.31
C SER A 50 -0.96 13.09 -5.15
N ARG A 51 -0.07 12.29 -4.55
CA ARG A 51 1.35 12.61 -4.38
C ARG A 51 2.23 11.42 -4.79
N ALA A 52 3.15 11.64 -5.72
CA ALA A 52 4.19 10.65 -6.03
C ALA A 52 5.28 10.66 -4.94
N CYS A 53 5.64 9.47 -4.46
CA CYS A 53 6.63 9.25 -3.40
C CYS A 53 7.76 8.31 -3.88
N PRO A 54 8.57 8.74 -4.87
CA PRO A 54 9.52 7.85 -5.55
C PRO A 54 10.64 7.32 -4.65
N LEU A 55 10.94 7.97 -3.51
CA LEU A 55 12.00 7.51 -2.60
C LEU A 55 11.55 6.38 -1.67
N PHE A 56 10.26 6.12 -1.48
CA PHE A 56 9.80 5.10 -0.55
C PHE A 56 10.24 3.70 -0.96
N VAL A 57 10.16 3.35 -2.24
CA VAL A 57 10.60 2.03 -2.71
C VAL A 57 12.08 1.80 -2.43
N PRO A 58 13.02 2.65 -2.89
CA PRO A 58 14.43 2.43 -2.61
C PRO A 58 14.79 2.47 -1.12
N LEU A 59 14.09 3.23 -0.29
CA LEU A 59 14.32 3.22 1.16
C LEU A 59 13.93 1.87 1.76
N VAL A 60 12.78 1.31 1.40
CA VAL A 60 12.35 -0.03 1.85
C VAL A 60 13.32 -1.11 1.38
N GLU A 61 13.70 -1.07 0.10
CA GLU A 61 14.60 -2.06 -0.50
C GLU A 61 16.03 -2.02 0.07
N ASN A 62 16.41 -0.89 0.67
CA ASN A 62 17.67 -0.75 1.40
C ASN A 62 17.53 -0.94 2.92
N GLY A 63 16.40 -1.49 3.39
CA GLY A 63 16.19 -1.83 4.79
C GLY A 63 16.08 -0.64 5.74
N ILE A 64 15.76 0.57 5.24
CA ILE A 64 15.60 1.75 6.08
C ILE A 64 14.30 1.61 6.88
N ALA A 65 14.43 1.50 8.19
CA ALA A 65 13.31 1.31 9.10
C ALA A 65 12.38 2.54 9.17
N PRO A 66 11.09 2.36 9.51
CA PRO A 66 10.13 3.48 9.54
C PRO A 66 10.41 4.54 10.61
N ASP A 67 11.18 4.22 11.64
CA ASP A 67 11.64 5.12 12.71
C ASP A 67 13.03 5.71 12.45
N ASP A 68 13.66 5.37 11.32
CA ASP A 68 14.89 6.02 10.88
C ASP A 68 14.63 7.48 10.51
N ILE A 69 15.56 8.36 10.91
CA ILE A 69 15.44 9.81 10.66
C ILE A 69 15.32 10.15 9.16
N VAL A 70 15.93 9.35 8.29
CA VAL A 70 15.81 9.51 6.83
C VAL A 70 14.39 9.21 6.39
N ALA A 71 13.82 8.08 6.84
CA ALA A 71 12.44 7.71 6.52
C ALA A 71 11.44 8.74 7.06
N GLU A 72 11.55 9.14 8.33
CA GLU A 72 10.69 10.16 8.95
C GLU A 72 10.76 11.51 8.19
N THR A 73 11.97 11.94 7.79
CA THR A 73 12.18 13.18 7.04
C THR A 73 11.51 13.12 5.67
N VAL A 74 11.71 12.02 4.93
CA VAL A 74 11.12 11.82 3.61
C VAL A 74 9.60 11.70 3.70
N CYS A 75 9.07 10.95 4.69
CA CYS A 75 7.64 10.88 4.96
C CYS A 75 7.06 12.27 5.22
N SER A 76 7.66 13.04 6.12
CA SER A 76 7.20 14.39 6.43
C SER A 76 7.15 15.28 5.18
N ARG A 77 8.20 15.25 4.38
CA ARG A 77 8.30 16.04 3.14
C ARG A 77 7.24 15.71 2.12
N TYR A 78 6.93 14.42 1.95
CA TYR A 78 5.88 14.02 1.01
C TYR A 78 4.48 14.35 1.52
N MET A 79 4.26 14.25 2.83
CA MET A 79 2.96 14.51 3.44
C MET A 79 2.61 16.01 3.51
N GLU A 80 3.55 16.94 3.27
CA GLU A 80 3.26 18.36 3.08
C GLU A 80 2.22 18.61 1.96
N ALA A 81 2.14 17.72 0.98
CA ALA A 81 1.15 17.83 -0.10
C ALA A 81 -0.31 17.77 0.39
N PHE A 82 -0.53 17.25 1.58
CA PHE A 82 -1.85 17.06 2.19
C PHE A 82 -2.18 18.12 3.26
N ASP A 83 -1.24 19.01 3.56
CA ASP A 83 -1.46 20.08 4.53
C ASP A 83 -2.60 20.99 4.06
N GLY A 84 -3.58 21.20 4.93
CA GLY A 84 -4.79 21.99 4.64
C GLY A 84 -5.77 21.36 3.64
N LYS A 85 -5.56 20.11 3.20
CA LYS A 85 -6.44 19.43 2.23
C LYS A 85 -7.60 18.69 2.90
N ASN A 86 -7.65 18.66 4.23
CA ASN A 86 -8.73 18.04 5.01
C ASN A 86 -9.01 16.57 4.61
N ILE A 87 -7.97 15.82 4.24
CA ILE A 87 -8.12 14.39 3.95
C ILE A 87 -8.39 13.63 5.25
N ASP A 88 -9.23 12.61 5.20
CA ASP A 88 -9.51 11.68 6.31
C ASP A 88 -9.17 10.22 5.98
N ALA A 89 -8.80 9.96 4.73
CA ALA A 89 -8.28 8.68 4.27
C ALA A 89 -7.08 8.89 3.34
N LEU A 90 -6.07 8.01 3.43
CA LEU A 90 -4.89 7.99 2.58
C LEU A 90 -4.67 6.59 2.00
N ILE A 91 -4.74 6.47 0.68
CA ILE A 91 -4.44 5.22 -0.01
C ILE A 91 -2.93 5.09 -0.21
N MET A 92 -2.36 4.01 0.30
CA MET A 92 -0.97 3.63 0.09
C MET A 92 -0.87 2.79 -1.20
N GLY A 93 -0.81 3.46 -2.36
CA GLY A 93 -0.94 2.87 -3.69
C GLY A 93 0.30 2.14 -4.23
N CYS A 94 1.12 1.58 -3.33
CA CYS A 94 2.27 0.76 -3.66
C CYS A 94 2.48 -0.27 -2.55
N THR A 95 2.86 -1.49 -2.90
CA THR A 95 3.06 -2.61 -1.96
C THR A 95 4.19 -2.39 -0.95
N HIS A 96 5.14 -1.51 -1.21
CA HIS A 96 6.21 -1.15 -0.29
C HIS A 96 5.79 -0.13 0.79
N TYR A 97 4.79 0.70 0.49
CA TYR A 97 4.46 1.85 1.32
C TYR A 97 3.89 1.51 2.71
N PRO A 98 3.19 0.37 2.91
CA PRO A 98 2.74 -0.05 4.24
C PRO A 98 3.84 -0.19 5.28
N VAL A 99 5.10 -0.43 4.87
CA VAL A 99 6.27 -0.43 5.77
C VAL A 99 6.37 0.90 6.53
N TYR A 100 6.05 2.02 5.87
CA TYR A 100 6.11 3.36 6.48
C TYR A 100 4.79 3.81 7.12
N ARG A 101 3.80 2.92 7.26
CA ARG A 101 2.52 3.26 7.93
C ARG A 101 2.72 3.97 9.27
N PRO A 102 3.61 3.52 10.20
CA PRO A 102 3.79 4.20 11.48
C PRO A 102 4.25 5.66 11.35
N ALA A 103 5.19 5.93 10.43
CA ALA A 103 5.68 7.28 10.17
C ALA A 103 4.59 8.18 9.51
N LEU A 104 3.79 7.60 8.61
CA LEU A 104 2.68 8.29 7.96
C LEU A 104 1.57 8.64 8.96
N GLU A 105 1.18 7.71 9.84
CA GLU A 105 0.19 7.92 10.89
C GLU A 105 0.64 8.98 11.90
N LYS A 106 1.93 8.98 12.26
CA LYS A 106 2.54 10.01 13.11
C LYS A 106 2.42 11.41 12.48
N ARG A 107 2.62 11.52 11.16
CA ARG A 107 2.59 12.81 10.42
C ARG A 107 1.17 13.27 10.08
N LEU A 108 0.23 12.36 9.92
CA LEU A 108 -1.16 12.61 9.55
C LEU A 108 -2.11 12.01 10.61
N PRO A 109 -2.12 12.55 11.84
CA PRO A 109 -2.96 12.00 12.92
C PRO A 109 -4.45 12.09 12.55
N GLY A 110 -5.18 10.98 12.77
CA GLY A 110 -6.60 10.88 12.48
C GLY A 110 -6.94 10.57 11.01
N VAL A 111 -5.96 10.52 10.11
CA VAL A 111 -6.15 10.06 8.74
C VAL A 111 -6.04 8.53 8.70
N ARG A 112 -7.03 7.88 8.11
CA ARG A 112 -7.02 6.41 7.98
C ARG A 112 -6.14 5.97 6.83
N MET A 113 -5.13 5.16 7.13
CA MET A 113 -4.28 4.54 6.13
C MET A 113 -5.00 3.34 5.49
N ILE A 114 -5.03 3.30 4.17
CA ILE A 114 -5.63 2.23 3.38
C ILE A 114 -4.52 1.50 2.64
N ASP A 115 -4.26 0.28 3.09
CA ASP A 115 -3.40 -0.68 2.40
C ASP A 115 -4.18 -1.32 1.24
N VAL A 116 -3.60 -1.34 0.07
CA VAL A 116 -4.27 -1.86 -1.13
C VAL A 116 -4.42 -3.38 -1.10
N GLY A 117 -3.50 -4.10 -0.45
CA GLY A 117 -3.58 -5.53 -0.22
C GLY A 117 -4.69 -5.89 0.78
N GLU A 118 -4.72 -5.19 1.92
CA GLU A 118 -5.79 -5.34 2.92
C GLU A 118 -7.17 -5.04 2.32
N ALA A 119 -7.29 -3.96 1.53
CA ALA A 119 -8.54 -3.59 0.86
C ALA A 119 -9.01 -4.66 -0.13
N LEU A 120 -8.08 -5.26 -0.89
CA LEU A 120 -8.41 -6.36 -1.79
C LEU A 120 -8.80 -7.62 -1.02
N ALA A 121 -8.06 -7.99 0.03
CA ALA A 121 -8.36 -9.15 0.86
C ALA A 121 -9.77 -9.03 1.47
N GLU A 122 -10.13 -7.85 1.98
CA GLU A 122 -11.47 -7.60 2.52
C GLU A 122 -12.56 -7.72 1.44
N ALA A 123 -12.32 -7.17 0.25
CA ALA A 123 -13.26 -7.27 -0.87
C ALA A 123 -13.46 -8.72 -1.35
N LEU A 124 -12.46 -9.57 -1.22
CA LEU A 124 -12.51 -10.98 -1.60
C LEU A 124 -13.08 -11.88 -0.49
N ARG A 125 -13.09 -11.44 0.77
CA ARG A 125 -13.55 -12.24 1.92
C ARG A 125 -14.87 -12.99 1.68
N PRO A 126 -15.93 -12.38 1.11
CA PRO A 126 -17.18 -13.09 0.86
C PRO A 126 -17.06 -14.28 -0.09
N LEU A 127 -16.11 -14.23 -1.03
CA LEU A 127 -15.89 -15.32 -2.01
C LEU A 127 -15.25 -16.55 -1.38
N PHE A 128 -14.55 -16.36 -0.26
CA PHE A 128 -13.83 -17.42 0.45
C PHE A 128 -14.43 -17.77 1.82
N ALA A 129 -15.61 -17.23 2.15
CA ALA A 129 -16.23 -17.41 3.46
C ALA A 129 -16.47 -18.88 3.83
N GLU A 130 -16.73 -19.74 2.83
CA GLU A 130 -16.94 -21.17 3.00
C GLU A 130 -15.70 -22.02 2.64
N SER A 131 -14.62 -21.39 2.23
CA SER A 131 -13.39 -22.08 1.84
C SER A 131 -12.65 -22.60 3.08
N ARG A 132 -12.26 -23.88 3.02
CA ARG A 132 -11.44 -24.51 4.07
C ARG A 132 -10.08 -24.82 3.48
N GLY A 133 -9.18 -23.84 3.56
CA GLY A 133 -7.78 -24.04 3.18
C GLY A 133 -6.95 -24.61 4.33
N THR A 134 -5.77 -25.12 4.01
CA THR A 134 -4.78 -25.61 4.99
C THR A 134 -4.02 -24.47 5.68
N GLY A 135 -4.10 -23.25 5.15
CA GLY A 135 -3.27 -22.12 5.56
C GLY A 135 -1.84 -22.18 5.01
N ALA A 136 -1.53 -23.17 4.17
CA ALA A 136 -0.23 -23.25 3.52
C ALA A 136 -0.08 -22.12 2.47
N VAL A 137 1.09 -21.48 2.44
CA VAL A 137 1.46 -20.45 1.47
C VAL A 137 2.69 -20.90 0.71
N GLU A 138 2.63 -20.83 -0.61
CA GLU A 138 3.76 -21.11 -1.50
C GLU A 138 4.16 -19.83 -2.21
N TYR A 139 5.46 -19.54 -2.22
CA TYR A 139 6.03 -18.35 -2.86
C TYR A 139 6.72 -18.74 -4.15
N TYR A 140 6.32 -18.13 -5.25
CA TYR A 140 6.94 -18.29 -6.56
C TYR A 140 7.64 -17.00 -6.96
N VAL A 141 8.93 -17.06 -7.22
CA VAL A 141 9.74 -15.92 -7.64
C VAL A 141 10.53 -16.26 -8.89
N THR A 142 10.79 -15.27 -9.72
CA THR A 142 11.64 -15.45 -10.93
C THR A 142 13.11 -15.60 -10.56
N GLU A 143 13.54 -14.96 -9.47
CA GLU A 143 14.89 -15.05 -8.92
C GLU A 143 14.87 -14.73 -7.42
N ARG A 144 15.57 -15.53 -6.61
CA ARG A 144 15.80 -15.22 -5.20
C ARG A 144 17.02 -14.34 -5.07
N SER A 145 16.82 -13.05 -4.92
CA SER A 145 17.91 -12.09 -4.67
C SER A 145 18.37 -12.10 -3.21
N ALA A 146 19.59 -11.63 -2.94
CA ALA A 146 20.09 -11.48 -1.58
C ALA A 146 19.19 -10.52 -0.74
N ALA A 147 18.56 -9.54 -1.39
CA ALA A 147 17.62 -8.62 -0.74
C ALA A 147 16.24 -9.24 -0.44
N PHE A 148 15.88 -10.37 -1.05
CA PHE A 148 14.58 -11.00 -0.86
C PHE A 148 14.30 -11.31 0.60
N ASP A 149 15.24 -11.96 1.30
CA ASP A 149 15.08 -12.36 2.69
C ASP A 149 14.97 -11.16 3.63
N GLU A 150 15.66 -10.07 3.30
CA GLU A 150 15.63 -8.82 4.05
C GLU A 150 14.29 -8.10 3.89
N ILE A 151 13.79 -8.03 2.66
CA ILE A 151 12.47 -7.47 2.35
C ILE A 151 11.37 -8.27 3.03
N VAL A 152 11.42 -9.61 3.01
CA VAL A 152 10.44 -10.45 3.69
C VAL A 152 10.40 -10.16 5.20
N ARG A 153 11.57 -10.04 5.86
CA ARG A 153 11.63 -9.71 7.30
C ARG A 153 11.05 -8.34 7.63
N VAL A 154 11.24 -7.38 6.73
CA VAL A 154 10.72 -6.01 6.91
C VAL A 154 9.21 -5.98 6.70
N MET A 155 8.70 -6.73 5.71
CA MET A 155 7.27 -6.73 5.36
C MET A 155 6.43 -7.60 6.29
N ASP A 156 6.97 -8.72 6.73
CA ASP A 156 6.33 -9.63 7.69
C ASP A 156 7.36 -10.22 8.66
N PRO A 157 7.61 -9.55 9.80
CA PRO A 157 8.56 -10.03 10.80
C PRO A 157 8.21 -11.39 11.43
N SER A 158 6.98 -11.88 11.24
CA SER A 158 6.54 -13.20 11.74
C SER A 158 6.97 -14.35 10.83
N LEU A 159 7.36 -14.05 9.59
CA LEU A 159 7.83 -15.04 8.64
C LEU A 159 9.34 -15.28 8.80
N ASP A 160 9.73 -16.55 8.90
CA ASP A 160 11.13 -16.94 8.73
C ASP A 160 11.43 -17.12 7.24
N PRO A 161 12.27 -16.27 6.63
CA PRO A 161 12.63 -16.42 5.22
C PRO A 161 13.23 -17.78 4.87
N ALA A 162 13.91 -18.43 5.83
CA ALA A 162 14.47 -19.78 5.63
C ALA A 162 13.41 -20.87 5.53
N ALA A 163 12.22 -20.63 6.11
CA ALA A 163 11.08 -21.55 6.04
C ALA A 163 10.25 -21.35 4.76
N ILE A 164 10.49 -20.28 4.00
CA ILE A 164 9.79 -20.00 2.74
C ILE A 164 10.32 -20.93 1.65
N ARG A 165 9.44 -21.79 1.15
CA ARG A 165 9.75 -22.57 -0.05
C ARG A 165 9.66 -21.65 -1.27
N VAL A 166 10.80 -21.43 -1.90
CA VAL A 166 10.91 -20.60 -3.11
C VAL A 166 11.11 -21.54 -4.29
N GLU A 167 10.21 -21.46 -5.27
CA GLU A 167 10.37 -22.12 -6.55
C GLU A 167 10.60 -21.07 -7.65
N ASN A 168 11.59 -21.31 -8.50
CA ASN A 168 11.83 -20.45 -9.65
C ASN A 168 10.67 -20.57 -10.64
N ALA A 169 9.92 -19.50 -10.82
CA ALA A 169 8.87 -19.42 -11.82
C ALA A 169 9.41 -18.77 -13.11
N PHE A 170 9.29 -19.48 -14.23
CA PHE A 170 9.53 -18.86 -15.54
C PHE A 170 8.19 -18.32 -16.06
N ILE A 171 8.13 -17.02 -16.25
CA ILE A 171 7.00 -16.37 -16.96
C ILE A 171 7.25 -16.59 -18.45
N GLN A 172 6.41 -17.39 -19.11
CA GLN A 172 6.38 -17.53 -20.57
C GLN A 172 5.64 -16.37 -21.23
#